data_4ace383145c2b3686cb5a89f4a94e2f9
#
_entry.id   4ace383145c2b3686cb5a89f4a94e2f9
#
_cell.length_a   1.000
_cell.length_b   1.000
_cell.length_c   1.000
_cell.angle_alpha   90.00
_cell.angle_beta   90.00
_cell.angle_gamma   90.00
#
_symmetry.space_group_name_H-M   'P 1'
#
loop_
_entity.id
_entity.type
_entity.pdbx_description
1 polymer ?
#
loop_
_entity_poly.entity_id
_entity_poly.type
_entity_poly.pdbx_seq_one_letter_code
_entity_poly.pdbx_strand_id
1 'polypeptide(L)'
;DFANNKMSDGPRLHEYVKQLFGREKVKHLFTVGECQSDTESICSICGKDRDELKSVFQFEHIGLGRSDKYTPAPYSASQIKDVLVKWQNFTAEHDLLYILFTDNHDQPYFISRLGNDKELRYECATAYAGMFYLLKGIPFIYQGQEFGSANSRYEDIDSFNDVETVNYYRENCGKKPHDALIDEINYGSRDNTRRPIAWTKEKPTRGFTSGTPWLKMPSRAEEINLEADKSAYKSIIGFYKKILALRKSSDVIKYGNFKDLTQGDDCFVFEREKNGEKIIVAVNFEKANSLKLPSCLTGENFELLLCNYDEKDDFAPDFAPYEIRVYRKR
;
A
#
# COMPACT_ATOMS: atom_id res chain seq x y z
N ASP A 1 -25.74 -16.42 4.56
CA ASP A 1 -24.81 -15.63 5.18
C ASP A 1 -25.20 -14.85 6.41
N PHE A 2 -25.78 -15.63 7.36
CA PHE A 2 -26.17 -15.12 8.67
C PHE A 2 -24.98 -14.53 9.49
N ALA A 3 -23.79 -15.06 9.29
CA ALA A 3 -22.61 -14.58 10.00
C ALA A 3 -22.15 -13.21 9.48
N ASN A 4 -22.14 -12.99 8.16
CA ASN A 4 -21.68 -11.72 7.58
C ASN A 4 -22.59 -10.54 7.99
N ASN A 5 -23.91 -10.74 8.02
CA ASN A 5 -24.86 -9.70 8.45
C ASN A 5 -24.79 -9.34 9.95
N LYS A 6 -23.98 -10.06 10.75
CA LYS A 6 -23.81 -9.77 12.18
C LYS A 6 -22.42 -9.30 12.56
N MET A 7 -21.46 -9.44 11.66
CA MET A 7 -20.06 -9.06 11.92
C MET A 7 -19.72 -7.66 11.37
N SER A 8 -20.51 -7.14 10.43
CA SER A 8 -20.37 -5.80 9.85
C SER A 8 -21.73 -5.12 9.72
N ASP A 9 -21.74 -3.81 9.74
CA ASP A 9 -22.91 -2.94 9.49
C ASP A 9 -24.18 -3.32 10.30
N GLY A 10 -23.98 -3.71 11.55
CA GLY A 10 -25.09 -4.06 12.45
C GLY A 10 -26.05 -2.89 12.67
N PRO A 11 -27.36 -3.14 12.91
CA PRO A 11 -28.41 -2.11 12.92
C PRO A 11 -28.23 -1.02 13.99
N ARG A 12 -27.36 -1.24 14.98
CA ARG A 12 -27.04 -0.26 16.03
C ARG A 12 -25.60 0.26 15.95
N LEU A 13 -24.89 0.02 14.85
CA LEU A 13 -23.50 0.42 14.68
C LEU A 13 -23.31 1.93 14.92
N HIS A 14 -24.11 2.75 14.23
CA HIS A 14 -24.05 4.21 14.36
C HIS A 14 -24.33 4.71 15.78
N GLU A 15 -25.29 4.09 16.47
CA GLU A 15 -25.58 4.42 17.87
C GLU A 15 -24.35 4.17 18.76
N TYR A 16 -23.72 3.01 18.63
CA TYR A 16 -22.58 2.65 19.47
C TYR A 16 -21.33 3.48 19.14
N VAL A 17 -21.06 3.72 17.87
CA VAL A 17 -19.92 4.54 17.44
C VAL A 17 -20.09 5.98 17.94
N LYS A 18 -21.28 6.57 17.82
CA LYS A 18 -21.59 7.90 18.36
C LYS A 18 -21.45 7.95 19.88
N GLN A 19 -21.97 6.95 20.60
CA GLN A 19 -21.81 6.88 22.05
C GLN A 19 -20.34 6.79 22.48
N LEU A 20 -19.51 6.08 21.70
CA LEU A 20 -18.10 5.90 22.00
C LEU A 20 -17.31 7.19 21.76
N PHE A 21 -17.45 7.79 20.56
CA PHE A 21 -16.62 8.90 20.11
C PHE A 21 -17.24 10.29 20.33
N GLY A 22 -18.54 10.40 20.57
CA GLY A 22 -19.24 11.64 20.90
C GLY A 22 -18.98 12.17 22.32
N ARG A 23 -18.22 11.44 23.15
CA ARG A 23 -17.90 11.86 24.51
C ARG A 23 -16.89 13.01 24.50
N GLU A 24 -17.08 14.02 25.37
CA GLU A 24 -16.22 15.20 25.49
C GLU A 24 -14.72 14.87 25.55
N LYS A 25 -14.35 13.80 26.26
CA LYS A 25 -12.94 13.39 26.43
C LYS A 25 -12.29 12.85 25.16
N VAL A 26 -13.06 12.41 24.16
CA VAL A 26 -12.52 11.73 22.97
C VAL A 26 -12.95 12.36 21.65
N LYS A 27 -13.94 13.26 21.65
CA LYS A 27 -14.47 13.90 20.42
C LYS A 27 -13.40 14.68 19.62
N HIS A 28 -12.31 15.07 20.26
CA HIS A 28 -11.19 15.78 19.63
C HIS A 28 -10.10 14.86 19.08
N LEU A 29 -10.19 13.56 19.36
CA LEU A 29 -9.23 12.59 18.86
C LEU A 29 -9.42 12.33 17.36
N PHE A 30 -8.34 12.02 16.70
CA PHE A 30 -8.38 11.47 15.35
C PHE A 30 -8.70 9.97 15.45
N THR A 31 -9.90 9.61 14.97
CA THR A 31 -10.41 8.23 15.02
C THR A 31 -10.35 7.59 13.64
N VAL A 32 -9.92 6.32 13.59
CA VAL A 32 -9.81 5.54 12.35
C VAL A 32 -10.49 4.20 12.53
N GLY A 33 -11.29 3.80 11.55
CA GLY A 33 -11.94 2.48 11.52
C GLY A 33 -11.41 1.59 10.41
N GLU A 34 -11.45 0.30 10.62
CA GLU A 34 -11.32 -0.70 9.56
C GLU A 34 -12.71 -1.05 9.05
N CYS A 35 -13.00 -0.66 7.81
CA CYS A 35 -14.30 -0.89 7.19
C CYS A 35 -14.12 -1.70 5.92
N GLN A 36 -14.67 -2.90 5.89
CA GLN A 36 -14.71 -3.76 4.69
C GLN A 36 -16.00 -3.52 3.88
N SER A 37 -16.62 -2.37 4.09
CA SER A 37 -17.90 -2.00 3.50
C SER A 37 -17.72 -1.26 2.17
N ASP A 38 -18.80 -1.15 1.43
CA ASP A 38 -18.85 -0.34 0.21
C ASP A 38 -18.75 1.17 0.52
N THR A 39 -18.61 1.97 -0.54
CA THR A 39 -18.46 3.42 -0.41
C THR A 39 -19.65 4.11 0.26
N GLU A 40 -20.88 3.62 0.06
CA GLU A 40 -22.08 4.19 0.66
C GLU A 40 -22.10 3.98 2.17
N SER A 41 -21.82 2.76 2.63
CA SER A 41 -21.70 2.43 4.05
C SER A 41 -20.60 3.25 4.73
N ILE A 42 -19.45 3.45 4.06
CA ILE A 42 -18.36 4.27 4.59
C ILE A 42 -18.77 5.73 4.75
N CYS A 43 -19.49 6.30 3.77
CA CYS A 43 -20.06 7.64 3.90
C CYS A 43 -20.97 7.79 5.12
N SER A 44 -21.71 6.74 5.45
CA SER A 44 -22.63 6.76 6.59
C SER A 44 -21.91 6.86 7.94
N ILE A 45 -20.64 6.45 8.01
CA ILE A 45 -19.84 6.42 9.25
C ILE A 45 -18.83 7.57 9.31
N CYS A 46 -18.26 7.98 8.17
CA CYS A 46 -17.08 8.84 8.07
C CYS A 46 -17.34 10.05 7.15
N GLY A 47 -18.48 10.68 7.21
CA GLY A 47 -18.82 11.87 6.44
C GLY A 47 -18.61 13.16 7.21
N LYS A 48 -18.56 14.30 6.49
CA LYS A 48 -18.36 15.65 7.02
C LYS A 48 -19.31 15.98 8.19
N ASP A 49 -20.54 15.51 8.11
CA ASP A 49 -21.61 15.77 9.09
C ASP A 49 -21.76 14.60 10.09
N ARG A 50 -20.80 13.70 10.15
CA ARG A 50 -20.83 12.54 11.05
C ARG A 50 -19.84 12.72 12.21
N ASP A 51 -20.35 12.68 13.43
CA ASP A 51 -19.56 12.65 14.67
C ASP A 51 -19.16 11.22 15.07
N GLU A 52 -18.87 10.38 14.08
CA GLU A 52 -18.51 8.97 14.26
C GLU A 52 -17.00 8.77 14.09
N LEU A 53 -16.54 8.44 12.90
CA LEU A 53 -15.13 8.28 12.61
C LEU A 53 -14.59 9.45 11.78
N LYS A 54 -13.31 9.77 11.96
CA LYS A 54 -12.63 10.82 11.17
C LYS A 54 -12.06 10.29 9.87
N SER A 55 -11.72 9.00 9.83
CA SER A 55 -11.17 8.33 8.64
C SER A 55 -11.38 6.83 8.72
N VAL A 56 -11.20 6.14 7.60
CA VAL A 56 -11.29 4.69 7.49
C VAL A 56 -10.18 4.11 6.62
N PHE A 57 -9.82 2.86 6.88
CA PHE A 57 -9.10 1.99 5.94
C PHE A 57 -10.12 1.40 4.97
N GLN A 58 -9.84 1.46 3.68
CA GLN A 58 -10.55 0.73 2.64
C GLN A 58 -9.69 -0.43 2.14
N PHE A 59 -10.29 -1.55 1.76
CA PHE A 59 -9.57 -2.79 1.48
C PHE A 59 -9.71 -3.28 0.03
N GLU A 60 -10.32 -2.54 -0.87
CA GLU A 60 -10.57 -3.01 -2.24
C GLU A 60 -9.27 -3.35 -2.98
N HIS A 61 -8.23 -2.50 -2.89
CA HIS A 61 -6.94 -2.78 -3.53
C HIS A 61 -6.22 -3.98 -2.91
N ILE A 62 -6.47 -4.27 -1.63
CA ILE A 62 -5.89 -5.44 -0.94
C ILE A 62 -6.52 -6.75 -1.42
N GLY A 63 -7.77 -6.71 -1.88
CA GLY A 63 -8.48 -7.86 -2.42
C GLY A 63 -7.98 -8.34 -3.79
N LEU A 64 -7.26 -7.49 -4.53
CA LEU A 64 -6.79 -7.83 -5.88
C LEU A 64 -5.78 -8.98 -5.88
N GLY A 65 -5.70 -9.69 -7.03
CA GLY A 65 -4.74 -10.76 -7.26
C GLY A 65 -5.03 -12.06 -6.52
N ARG A 66 -6.24 -12.24 -5.98
CA ARG A 66 -6.65 -13.47 -5.27
C ARG A 66 -8.14 -13.74 -5.39
N SER A 67 -8.53 -15.01 -5.42
CA SER A 67 -9.93 -15.46 -5.32
C SER A 67 -10.38 -15.64 -3.87
N ASP A 68 -9.46 -16.02 -3.01
CA ASP A 68 -9.57 -16.06 -1.56
C ASP A 68 -8.22 -15.75 -0.92
N LYS A 69 -8.12 -15.80 0.39
CA LYS A 69 -6.91 -15.39 1.12
C LYS A 69 -5.64 -16.12 0.68
N TYR A 70 -5.75 -17.41 0.36
CA TYR A 70 -4.61 -18.28 0.09
C TYR A 70 -4.45 -18.64 -1.40
N THR A 71 -5.41 -18.30 -2.24
CA THR A 71 -5.42 -18.69 -3.65
C THR A 71 -5.14 -17.51 -4.57
N PRO A 72 -3.95 -17.44 -5.20
CA PRO A 72 -3.66 -16.43 -6.21
C PRO A 72 -4.67 -16.47 -7.35
N ALA A 73 -5.03 -15.31 -7.89
CA ALA A 73 -5.84 -15.17 -9.08
C ALA A 73 -5.22 -14.13 -10.03
N PRO A 74 -5.47 -14.25 -11.34
CA PRO A 74 -5.02 -13.26 -12.30
C PRO A 74 -5.56 -11.86 -11.96
N TYR A 75 -4.73 -10.85 -12.11
CA TYR A 75 -5.12 -9.44 -12.01
C TYR A 75 -4.32 -8.60 -13.03
N SER A 76 -4.79 -7.40 -13.29
CA SER A 76 -4.01 -6.41 -14.03
C SER A 76 -3.67 -5.22 -13.12
N ALA A 77 -2.53 -4.60 -13.36
CA ALA A 77 -2.11 -3.44 -12.58
C ALA A 77 -3.07 -2.25 -12.75
N SER A 78 -3.80 -2.15 -13.88
CA SER A 78 -4.87 -1.18 -14.08
C SER A 78 -5.98 -1.28 -13.02
N GLN A 79 -6.25 -2.46 -12.48
CA GLN A 79 -7.24 -2.61 -11.41
C GLN A 79 -6.83 -1.89 -10.12
N ILE A 80 -5.52 -1.81 -9.82
CA ILE A 80 -5.02 -1.00 -8.70
C ILE A 80 -5.33 0.47 -8.93
N LYS A 81 -5.01 0.97 -10.15
CA LYS A 81 -5.33 2.35 -10.57
C LYS A 81 -6.84 2.62 -10.45
N ASP A 82 -7.69 1.74 -10.97
CA ASP A 82 -9.14 1.93 -10.98
C ASP A 82 -9.71 2.06 -9.56
N VAL A 83 -9.22 1.25 -8.62
CA VAL A 83 -9.58 1.37 -7.20
C VAL A 83 -9.13 2.72 -6.65
N LEU A 84 -7.90 3.15 -6.91
CA LEU A 84 -7.38 4.44 -6.42
C LEU A 84 -8.15 5.62 -7.01
N VAL A 85 -8.46 5.61 -8.31
CA VAL A 85 -9.27 6.64 -8.98
C VAL A 85 -10.68 6.70 -8.38
N LYS A 86 -11.33 5.54 -8.21
CA LYS A 86 -12.65 5.45 -7.56
C LYS A 86 -12.63 6.14 -6.20
N TRP A 87 -11.67 5.78 -5.35
CA TRP A 87 -11.59 6.32 -3.99
C TRP A 87 -11.21 7.79 -3.93
N GLN A 88 -10.34 8.28 -4.83
CA GLN A 88 -10.02 9.69 -4.90
C GLN A 88 -11.23 10.54 -5.31
N ASN A 89 -12.01 10.11 -6.31
CA ASN A 89 -13.22 10.79 -6.74
C ASN A 89 -14.29 10.76 -5.66
N PHE A 90 -14.55 9.59 -5.09
CA PHE A 90 -15.51 9.41 -4.01
C PHE A 90 -15.22 10.32 -2.79
N THR A 91 -13.96 10.36 -2.34
CA THR A 91 -13.58 11.17 -1.19
C THR A 91 -13.62 12.68 -1.50
N ALA A 92 -13.42 13.08 -2.77
CA ALA A 92 -13.58 14.47 -3.19
C ALA A 92 -15.04 14.92 -3.14
N GLU A 93 -15.97 14.09 -3.62
CA GLU A 93 -17.41 14.36 -3.61
C GLU A 93 -17.98 14.48 -2.19
N HIS A 94 -17.46 13.70 -1.25
CA HIS A 94 -17.98 13.60 0.11
C HIS A 94 -17.15 14.34 1.17
N ASP A 95 -16.11 15.08 0.75
CA ASP A 95 -15.16 15.79 1.63
C ASP A 95 -14.57 14.88 2.72
N LEU A 96 -14.14 13.69 2.29
CA LEU A 96 -13.55 12.67 3.15
C LEU A 96 -12.03 12.61 3.03
N LEU A 97 -11.39 12.09 4.06
CA LEU A 97 -10.01 11.62 4.02
C LEU A 97 -9.99 10.15 4.39
N TYR A 98 -9.43 9.31 3.53
CA TYR A 98 -9.20 7.90 3.83
C TYR A 98 -7.72 7.60 4.05
N ILE A 99 -7.43 6.43 4.60
CA ILE A 99 -6.07 6.00 4.87
C ILE A 99 -5.43 5.49 3.59
N LEU A 100 -4.26 6.03 3.26
CA LEU A 100 -3.40 5.57 2.17
C LEU A 100 -2.43 4.54 2.73
N PHE A 101 -2.55 3.30 2.33
CA PHE A 101 -1.69 2.21 2.79
C PHE A 101 -1.57 1.12 1.72
N THR A 102 -0.51 0.33 1.80
CA THR A 102 -0.32 -0.89 1.00
C THR A 102 -0.22 -2.12 1.89
N ASP A 103 0.33 -1.98 3.09
CA ASP A 103 0.65 -3.07 3.98
C ASP A 103 0.04 -2.86 5.37
N ASN A 104 -0.29 -3.96 6.03
CA ASN A 104 -0.73 -4.00 7.42
C ASN A 104 -0.41 -5.37 8.05
N HIS A 105 -0.78 -5.55 9.32
CA HIS A 105 -0.54 -6.77 10.09
C HIS A 105 -1.46 -7.95 9.72
N ASP A 106 -2.44 -7.76 8.85
CA ASP A 106 -3.43 -8.78 8.46
C ASP A 106 -3.27 -9.24 7.01
N GLN A 107 -2.29 -8.70 6.28
CA GLN A 107 -2.04 -9.03 4.89
C GLN A 107 -0.57 -9.35 4.65
N PRO A 108 -0.24 -10.26 3.73
CA PRO A 108 1.13 -10.40 3.22
C PRO A 108 1.59 -9.11 2.53
N TYR A 109 2.91 -8.91 2.42
CA TYR A 109 3.47 -7.72 1.79
C TYR A 109 2.94 -7.49 0.37
N PHE A 110 2.53 -6.25 0.10
CA PHE A 110 1.90 -5.83 -1.14
C PHE A 110 2.80 -6.07 -2.36
N ILE A 111 4.07 -5.70 -2.25
CA ILE A 111 5.04 -5.88 -3.33
C ILE A 111 5.28 -7.35 -3.70
N SER A 112 5.08 -8.28 -2.75
CA SER A 112 5.21 -9.72 -3.00
C SER A 112 3.96 -10.31 -3.64
N ARG A 113 2.80 -9.70 -3.45
CA ARG A 113 1.54 -10.20 -4.00
C ARG A 113 1.15 -9.53 -5.31
N LEU A 114 1.32 -8.23 -5.39
CA LEU A 114 0.82 -7.38 -6.48
C LEU A 114 1.96 -6.60 -7.17
N GLY A 115 3.19 -7.03 -7.02
CA GLY A 115 4.35 -6.37 -7.57
C GLY A 115 5.51 -7.33 -7.87
N ASN A 116 6.71 -6.80 -7.81
CA ASN A 116 7.95 -7.55 -7.98
C ASN A 116 8.87 -7.31 -6.78
N ASP A 117 9.02 -8.34 -5.94
CA ASP A 117 9.85 -8.30 -4.75
C ASP A 117 11.24 -8.91 -4.94
N LYS A 118 11.61 -9.20 -6.20
CA LYS A 118 12.88 -9.82 -6.61
C LYS A 118 13.77 -8.80 -7.33
N GLU A 119 13.93 -8.95 -8.62
CA GLU A 119 14.88 -8.18 -9.45
C GLU A 119 14.52 -6.69 -9.49
N LEU A 120 13.24 -6.35 -9.41
CA LEU A 120 12.72 -4.98 -9.46
C LEU A 120 12.18 -4.51 -8.10
N ARG A 121 12.68 -5.07 -6.99
CA ARG A 121 12.17 -4.76 -5.64
C ARG A 121 12.28 -3.28 -5.28
N TYR A 122 13.39 -2.64 -5.60
CA TYR A 122 13.57 -1.21 -5.35
C TYR A 122 12.59 -0.39 -6.18
N GLU A 123 12.54 -0.64 -7.48
CA GLU A 123 11.71 0.09 -8.41
C GLU A 123 10.21 -0.07 -8.05
N CYS A 124 9.79 -1.30 -7.79
CA CYS A 124 8.41 -1.63 -7.41
C CYS A 124 8.00 -0.96 -6.09
N ALA A 125 8.81 -1.11 -5.04
CA ALA A 125 8.51 -0.52 -3.73
C ALA A 125 8.43 1.01 -3.79
N THR A 126 9.31 1.65 -4.54
CA THR A 126 9.35 3.11 -4.68
C THR A 126 8.26 3.66 -5.58
N ALA A 127 7.91 2.96 -6.67
CA ALA A 127 6.77 3.31 -7.51
C ALA A 127 5.46 3.25 -6.73
N TYR A 128 5.22 2.16 -5.99
CA TYR A 128 4.02 2.04 -5.15
C TYR A 128 3.98 3.08 -4.03
N ALA A 129 5.12 3.36 -3.40
CA ALA A 129 5.18 4.43 -2.40
C ALA A 129 4.76 5.77 -2.97
N GLY A 130 5.27 6.16 -4.14
CA GLY A 130 4.87 7.41 -4.81
C GLY A 130 3.43 7.38 -5.28
N MET A 131 2.98 6.28 -5.88
CA MET A 131 1.62 6.11 -6.35
C MET A 131 0.59 6.30 -5.24
N PHE A 132 0.80 5.70 -4.07
CA PHE A 132 -0.13 5.80 -2.94
C PHE A 132 0.04 7.10 -2.16
N TYR A 133 1.27 7.45 -1.77
CA TYR A 133 1.48 8.52 -0.79
C TYR A 133 1.51 9.93 -1.38
N LEU A 134 1.38 10.08 -2.71
CA LEU A 134 1.17 11.38 -3.36
C LEU A 134 -0.31 11.66 -3.70
N LEU A 135 -1.22 10.73 -3.38
CA LEU A 135 -2.67 10.94 -3.44
C LEU A 135 -3.19 11.76 -2.24
N LYS A 136 -4.44 12.26 -2.33
CA LYS A 136 -5.13 12.89 -1.20
C LYS A 136 -5.58 11.82 -0.21
N GLY A 137 -5.20 11.97 1.05
CA GLY A 137 -5.49 11.02 2.12
C GLY A 137 -4.43 11.08 3.21
N ILE A 138 -4.46 10.13 4.13
CA ILE A 138 -3.58 10.09 5.30
C ILE A 138 -2.62 8.90 5.16
N PRO A 139 -1.30 9.13 4.99
CA PRO A 139 -0.34 8.04 4.83
C PRO A 139 -0.20 7.21 6.09
N PHE A 140 -0.34 5.89 5.95
CA PHE A 140 0.03 4.90 6.94
C PHE A 140 1.08 3.97 6.34
N ILE A 141 2.28 3.97 6.91
CA ILE A 141 3.40 3.16 6.48
C ILE A 141 3.58 2.06 7.50
N TYR A 142 3.42 0.82 7.06
CA TYR A 142 3.58 -0.33 7.93
C TYR A 142 5.06 -0.66 8.11
N GLN A 143 5.41 -1.19 9.28
CA GLN A 143 6.79 -1.55 9.64
C GLN A 143 7.42 -2.50 8.60
N GLY A 144 8.63 -2.14 8.14
CA GLY A 144 9.36 -2.91 7.13
C GLY A 144 9.04 -2.54 5.69
N GLN A 145 7.88 -1.97 5.41
CA GLN A 145 7.51 -1.50 4.08
C GLN A 145 8.50 -0.46 3.56
N GLU A 146 8.95 0.43 4.44
CA GLU A 146 9.84 1.56 4.12
C GLU A 146 11.26 1.16 3.68
N PHE A 147 11.65 -0.10 3.85
CA PHE A 147 12.87 -0.66 3.27
C PHE A 147 12.62 -1.91 2.41
N GLY A 148 11.38 -2.07 1.94
CA GLY A 148 10.98 -3.07 0.97
C GLY A 148 11.00 -4.50 1.51
N SER A 149 10.54 -4.71 2.73
CA SER A 149 10.28 -6.06 3.25
C SER A 149 9.37 -6.84 2.33
N ALA A 150 9.63 -8.13 2.23
CA ALA A 150 8.94 -9.04 1.32
C ALA A 150 8.49 -10.30 2.06
N ASN A 151 7.58 -11.05 1.43
CA ASN A 151 7.14 -12.33 1.96
C ASN A 151 8.31 -13.29 2.15
N SER A 152 8.20 -14.09 3.19
CA SER A 152 9.14 -15.18 3.47
C SER A 152 8.66 -16.49 2.85
N ARG A 153 9.59 -17.39 2.54
CA ARG A 153 9.27 -18.74 2.11
C ARG A 153 9.77 -19.74 3.17
N TYR A 154 8.89 -20.63 3.59
CA TYR A 154 9.16 -21.72 4.51
C TYR A 154 8.58 -23.01 3.95
N GLU A 155 9.15 -24.14 4.36
CA GLU A 155 8.78 -25.45 3.85
C GLU A 155 7.80 -26.18 4.78
N ASP A 156 7.72 -25.75 6.04
CA ASP A 156 6.92 -26.41 7.08
C ASP A 156 5.90 -25.49 7.72
N ILE A 157 4.74 -26.07 8.07
CA ILE A 157 3.67 -25.37 8.80
C ILE A 157 4.12 -24.88 10.18
N ASP A 158 5.08 -25.53 10.81
CA ASP A 158 5.63 -25.14 12.12
C ASP A 158 6.35 -23.79 12.11
N SER A 159 6.57 -23.22 10.93
CA SER A 159 7.09 -21.86 10.75
C SER A 159 6.03 -20.77 10.83
N PHE A 160 4.77 -21.15 10.98
CA PHE A 160 3.61 -20.27 11.04
C PHE A 160 2.88 -20.42 12.38
N ASN A 161 2.35 -19.31 12.89
CA ASN A 161 1.70 -19.26 14.20
C ASN A 161 0.29 -18.65 14.15
N ASP A 162 -0.07 -18.04 13.02
CA ASP A 162 -1.39 -17.49 12.81
C ASP A 162 -2.45 -18.61 12.81
N VAL A 163 -3.44 -18.46 13.70
CA VAL A 163 -4.48 -19.48 13.91
C VAL A 163 -5.26 -19.79 12.62
N GLU A 164 -5.51 -18.78 11.78
CA GLU A 164 -6.20 -18.95 10.52
C GLU A 164 -5.36 -19.79 9.54
N THR A 165 -4.07 -19.49 9.45
CA THR A 165 -3.11 -20.23 8.63
C THR A 165 -2.99 -21.69 9.07
N VAL A 166 -2.86 -21.92 10.38
CA VAL A 166 -2.77 -23.28 10.95
C VAL A 166 -4.05 -24.07 10.73
N ASN A 167 -5.21 -23.44 10.88
CA ASN A 167 -6.50 -24.09 10.63
C ASN A 167 -6.68 -24.39 9.13
N TYR A 168 -6.31 -23.46 8.24
CA TYR A 168 -6.33 -23.69 6.78
C TYR A 168 -5.48 -24.91 6.40
N TYR A 169 -4.28 -25.06 6.97
CA TYR A 169 -3.44 -26.24 6.77
C TYR A 169 -4.14 -27.52 7.25
N ARG A 170 -4.65 -27.54 8.48
CA ARG A 170 -5.33 -28.72 9.06
C ARG A 170 -6.54 -29.16 8.24
N GLU A 171 -7.33 -28.24 7.76
CA GLU A 171 -8.53 -28.49 6.96
C GLU A 171 -8.21 -29.06 5.57
N ASN A 172 -7.05 -28.73 5.01
CA ASN A 172 -6.66 -29.09 3.66
C ASN A 172 -5.56 -30.16 3.59
N CYS A 173 -4.91 -30.46 4.72
CA CYS A 173 -3.93 -31.53 4.84
C CYS A 173 -4.56 -32.88 4.45
N GLY A 174 -3.92 -33.59 3.52
CA GLY A 174 -4.45 -34.83 2.93
C GLY A 174 -5.45 -34.66 1.79
N LYS A 175 -5.93 -33.44 1.54
CA LYS A 175 -6.79 -33.10 0.37
C LYS A 175 -5.98 -32.51 -0.79
N LYS A 176 -4.88 -31.82 -0.46
CA LYS A 176 -3.93 -31.19 -1.40
C LYS A 176 -2.53 -31.77 -1.17
N PRO A 177 -1.66 -31.79 -2.19
CA PRO A 177 -0.23 -32.05 -2.00
C PRO A 177 0.37 -31.08 -0.99
N HIS A 178 1.29 -31.56 -0.15
CA HIS A 178 1.93 -30.76 0.90
C HIS A 178 2.57 -29.49 0.34
N ASP A 179 3.37 -29.61 -0.71
CA ASP A 179 4.10 -28.48 -1.30
C ASP A 179 3.15 -27.40 -1.84
N ALA A 180 2.07 -27.81 -2.53
CA ALA A 180 1.06 -26.89 -3.02
C ALA A 180 0.36 -26.12 -1.88
N LEU A 181 0.05 -26.82 -0.79
CA LEU A 181 -0.57 -26.22 0.39
C LEU A 181 0.37 -25.25 1.09
N ILE A 182 1.65 -25.60 1.18
CA ILE A 182 2.68 -24.71 1.74
C ILE A 182 2.91 -23.49 0.83
N ASP A 183 2.87 -23.62 -0.49
CA ASP A 183 2.94 -22.50 -1.42
C ASP A 183 1.77 -21.51 -1.24
N GLU A 184 0.55 -22.02 -1.12
CA GLU A 184 -0.64 -21.23 -0.81
C GLU A 184 -0.47 -20.48 0.54
N ILE A 185 0.06 -21.15 1.57
CA ILE A 185 0.30 -20.55 2.87
C ILE A 185 1.40 -19.48 2.81
N ASN A 186 2.51 -19.72 2.12
CA ASN A 186 3.55 -18.72 1.91
C ASN A 186 3.01 -17.49 1.17
N TYR A 187 2.07 -17.67 0.23
CA TYR A 187 1.42 -16.57 -0.48
C TYR A 187 0.47 -15.77 0.43
N GLY A 188 -0.39 -16.42 1.21
CA GLY A 188 -1.55 -15.80 1.84
C GLY A 188 -1.44 -15.52 3.34
N SER A 189 -0.45 -16.13 4.05
CA SER A 189 -0.35 -15.98 5.49
C SER A 189 0.03 -14.56 5.92
N ARG A 190 -0.72 -14.02 6.88
CA ARG A 190 -0.42 -12.73 7.51
C ARG A 190 0.80 -12.77 8.44
N ASP A 191 1.32 -13.95 8.77
CA ASP A 191 2.59 -14.07 9.48
C ASP A 191 3.77 -13.48 8.68
N ASN A 192 3.65 -13.34 7.37
CA ASN A 192 4.66 -12.67 6.55
C ASN A 192 4.97 -11.25 7.06
N THR A 193 3.96 -10.46 7.41
CA THR A 193 4.12 -9.08 7.91
C THR A 193 4.25 -8.99 9.43
N ARG A 194 4.04 -10.09 10.16
CA ARG A 194 4.19 -10.16 11.63
C ARG A 194 5.56 -10.64 12.08
N ARG A 195 6.42 -11.05 11.15
CA ARG A 195 7.77 -11.50 11.46
C ARG A 195 8.62 -10.38 12.03
N PRO A 196 9.63 -10.72 12.87
CA PRO A 196 10.54 -9.75 13.43
C PRO A 196 11.21 -8.90 12.33
N ILE A 197 11.34 -7.61 12.57
CA ILE A 197 12.03 -6.70 11.66
C ILE A 197 13.53 -7.03 11.65
N ALA A 198 14.09 -7.20 10.45
CA ALA A 198 15.53 -7.34 10.27
C ALA A 198 16.19 -5.95 10.25
N TRP A 199 16.75 -5.54 11.38
CA TRP A 199 17.45 -4.26 11.51
C TRP A 199 18.84 -4.30 10.89
N THR A 200 19.56 -5.41 11.11
CA THR A 200 20.94 -5.61 10.66
C THR A 200 21.10 -6.97 9.96
N LYS A 201 22.28 -7.21 9.39
CA LYS A 201 22.65 -8.53 8.84
C LYS A 201 23.17 -9.51 9.87
N GLU A 202 23.32 -9.13 11.13
CA GLU A 202 23.86 -9.96 12.20
C GLU A 202 22.94 -11.10 12.58
N LYS A 203 23.47 -12.33 12.61
CA LYS A 203 22.74 -13.54 13.06
C LYS A 203 22.81 -13.65 14.59
N PRO A 204 21.86 -14.37 15.21
CA PRO A 204 20.70 -15.05 14.59
C PRO A 204 19.47 -14.14 14.44
N THR A 205 19.32 -13.07 15.21
CA THR A 205 18.08 -12.29 15.38
C THR A 205 18.07 -10.97 14.64
N ARG A 206 19.07 -10.72 13.80
CA ARG A 206 19.14 -9.52 12.93
C ARG A 206 18.95 -8.20 13.69
N GLY A 207 19.45 -8.13 14.92
CA GLY A 207 19.31 -6.95 15.77
C GLY A 207 17.91 -6.75 16.39
N PHE A 208 16.98 -7.69 16.21
CA PHE A 208 15.61 -7.57 16.71
C PHE A 208 15.53 -7.83 18.22
N THR A 209 16.18 -8.88 18.72
CA THR A 209 16.17 -9.28 20.13
C THR A 209 17.45 -10.02 20.51
N SER A 210 17.79 -10.03 21.78
CA SER A 210 18.82 -10.91 22.35
C SER A 210 18.30 -12.31 22.72
N GLY A 211 16.97 -12.49 22.76
CA GLY A 211 16.32 -13.78 23.05
C GLY A 211 15.83 -14.48 21.79
N THR A 212 14.94 -15.46 21.97
CA THR A 212 14.27 -16.15 20.87
C THR A 212 13.05 -15.36 20.44
N PRO A 213 12.95 -14.93 19.17
CA PRO A 213 11.76 -14.23 18.69
C PRO A 213 10.55 -15.17 18.61
N TRP A 214 9.36 -14.61 18.77
CA TRP A 214 8.09 -15.34 18.69
C TRP A 214 7.88 -16.04 17.33
N LEU A 215 8.14 -15.36 16.22
CA LEU A 215 8.15 -15.93 14.87
C LEU A 215 9.59 -16.03 14.37
N LYS A 216 9.85 -16.99 13.48
CA LYS A 216 11.14 -17.08 12.79
C LYS A 216 11.46 -15.76 12.07
N MET A 217 12.74 -15.38 12.03
CA MET A 217 13.22 -14.24 11.24
C MET A 217 12.82 -14.42 9.77
N PRO A 218 12.57 -13.31 9.02
CA PRO A 218 12.28 -13.40 7.59
C PRO A 218 13.35 -14.22 6.85
N SER A 219 12.93 -15.07 5.92
CA SER A 219 13.84 -15.98 5.21
C SER A 219 14.89 -15.24 4.38
N ARG A 220 14.57 -14.02 3.90
CA ARG A 220 15.47 -13.13 3.12
C ARG A 220 16.13 -12.04 3.98
N ALA A 221 16.15 -12.17 5.30
CA ALA A 221 16.66 -11.14 6.22
C ALA A 221 18.16 -10.83 6.04
N GLU A 222 18.93 -11.69 5.38
CA GLU A 222 20.33 -11.43 5.03
C GLU A 222 20.44 -10.38 3.93
N GLU A 223 19.56 -10.44 2.96
CA GLU A 223 19.48 -9.52 1.82
C GLU A 223 18.63 -8.30 2.14
N ILE A 224 17.46 -8.53 2.74
CA ILE A 224 16.45 -7.51 3.03
C ILE A 224 16.50 -7.16 4.52
N ASN A 225 17.23 -6.12 4.85
CA ASN A 225 17.30 -5.54 6.20
C ASN A 225 17.57 -4.04 6.11
N LEU A 226 17.29 -3.33 7.19
CA LEU A 226 17.40 -1.87 7.21
C LEU A 226 18.84 -1.38 7.01
N GLU A 227 19.83 -2.08 7.58
CA GLU A 227 21.25 -1.72 7.44
C GLU A 227 21.69 -1.81 5.98
N ALA A 228 21.33 -2.90 5.30
CA ALA A 228 21.64 -3.09 3.88
C ALA A 228 20.96 -2.02 3.01
N ASP A 229 19.67 -1.73 3.25
CA ASP A 229 18.96 -0.70 2.51
C ASP A 229 19.57 0.69 2.69
N LYS A 230 19.89 1.07 3.95
CA LYS A 230 20.54 2.36 4.23
C LYS A 230 21.90 2.53 3.54
N SER A 231 22.62 1.43 3.30
CA SER A 231 23.94 1.43 2.68
C SER A 231 23.87 1.33 1.15
N ALA A 232 22.70 0.99 0.61
CA ALA A 232 22.51 0.83 -0.82
C ALA A 232 22.50 2.18 -1.54
N TYR A 233 23.09 2.21 -2.74
CA TYR A 233 23.01 3.37 -3.64
C TYR A 233 21.53 3.70 -3.96
N LYS A 234 20.74 2.70 -4.29
CA LYS A 234 19.27 2.79 -4.43
C LYS A 234 18.61 2.36 -3.12
N SER A 235 18.46 3.29 -2.18
CA SER A 235 17.87 3.04 -0.88
C SER A 235 16.35 3.31 -0.91
N ILE A 236 15.55 2.30 -0.59
CA ILE A 236 14.08 2.42 -0.53
C ILE A 236 13.68 3.40 0.58
N ILE A 237 14.25 3.28 1.79
CA ILE A 237 13.97 4.24 2.87
C ILE A 237 14.43 5.66 2.52
N GLY A 238 15.50 5.78 1.74
CA GLY A 238 15.94 7.06 1.19
C GLY A 238 14.88 7.69 0.29
N PHE A 239 14.24 6.88 -0.55
CA PHE A 239 13.17 7.33 -1.43
C PHE A 239 11.88 7.67 -0.66
N TYR A 240 11.49 6.86 0.33
CA TYR A 240 10.37 7.17 1.23
C TYR A 240 10.56 8.52 1.93
N LYS A 241 11.77 8.81 2.41
CA LYS A 241 12.07 10.12 3.01
C LYS A 241 11.87 11.27 2.02
N LYS A 242 12.26 11.11 0.75
CA LYS A 242 12.05 12.12 -0.30
C LYS A 242 10.54 12.33 -0.56
N ILE A 243 9.76 11.26 -0.73
CA ILE A 243 8.30 11.34 -0.91
C ILE A 243 7.63 12.04 0.27
N LEU A 244 7.96 11.66 1.49
CA LEU A 244 7.35 12.23 2.70
C LEU A 244 7.76 13.69 2.91
N ALA A 245 9.00 14.06 2.59
CA ALA A 245 9.45 15.44 2.61
C ALA A 245 8.70 16.29 1.58
N LEU A 246 8.55 15.78 0.34
CA LEU A 246 7.79 16.43 -0.71
C LEU A 246 6.31 16.61 -0.29
N ARG A 247 5.69 15.55 0.22
CA ARG A 247 4.31 15.63 0.73
C ARG A 247 4.18 16.65 1.87
N LYS A 248 5.10 16.64 2.83
CA LYS A 248 5.07 17.55 3.99
C LYS A 248 5.16 19.01 3.56
N SER A 249 6.00 19.33 2.57
CA SER A 249 6.22 20.69 2.07
C SER A 249 5.16 21.18 1.08
N SER A 250 4.32 20.28 0.52
CA SER A 250 3.39 20.63 -0.54
C SER A 250 1.94 20.56 -0.09
N ASP A 251 1.27 21.70 -0.07
CA ASP A 251 -0.19 21.77 0.15
C ASP A 251 -0.97 21.22 -1.05
N VAL A 252 -0.39 21.26 -2.23
CA VAL A 252 -0.97 20.64 -3.43
C VAL A 252 -1.15 19.13 -3.24
N ILE A 253 -0.14 18.45 -2.75
CA ILE A 253 -0.21 16.99 -2.50
C ILE A 253 -1.19 16.67 -1.37
N LYS A 254 -1.17 17.44 -0.27
CA LYS A 254 -2.02 17.17 0.91
C LYS A 254 -3.50 17.44 0.64
N TYR A 255 -3.80 18.56 0.00
CA TYR A 255 -5.16 19.13 -0.04
C TYR A 255 -5.68 19.41 -1.44
N GLY A 256 -4.83 19.34 -2.48
CA GLY A 256 -5.20 19.65 -3.87
C GLY A 256 -6.29 18.70 -4.41
N ASN A 257 -6.98 19.13 -5.43
CA ASN A 257 -7.91 18.33 -6.19
C ASN A 257 -7.16 17.22 -6.94
N PHE A 258 -7.83 16.11 -7.16
CA PHE A 258 -7.33 14.99 -7.93
C PHE A 258 -7.94 14.99 -9.33
N LYS A 259 -7.13 14.65 -10.32
CA LYS A 259 -7.60 14.39 -11.68
C LYS A 259 -6.81 13.22 -12.27
N ASP A 260 -7.52 12.20 -12.74
CA ASP A 260 -6.94 11.13 -13.54
C ASP A 260 -6.61 11.65 -14.95
N LEU A 261 -5.38 11.47 -15.38
CA LEU A 261 -4.86 11.83 -16.70
C LEU A 261 -4.38 10.59 -17.48
N THR A 262 -4.64 9.40 -16.97
CA THR A 262 -4.16 8.15 -17.53
C THR A 262 -4.70 7.93 -18.96
N GLN A 263 -3.81 7.50 -19.85
CA GLN A 263 -4.16 7.02 -21.19
C GLN A 263 -3.45 5.69 -21.43
N GLY A 264 -4.18 4.59 -21.25
CA GLY A 264 -3.67 3.21 -21.36
C GLY A 264 -3.82 2.44 -20.05
N ASP A 265 -3.50 1.15 -20.09
CA ASP A 265 -3.78 0.21 -19.01
C ASP A 265 -2.56 -0.10 -18.12
N ASP A 266 -1.35 0.03 -18.67
CA ASP A 266 -0.12 -0.35 -17.98
C ASP A 266 0.53 0.82 -17.21
N CYS A 267 -0.22 1.89 -16.92
CA CYS A 267 0.30 3.07 -16.24
C CYS A 267 -0.77 3.77 -15.40
N PHE A 268 -0.30 4.68 -14.55
CA PHE A 268 -1.16 5.61 -13.81
C PHE A 268 -0.57 7.00 -13.85
N VAL A 269 -1.28 7.95 -14.47
CA VAL A 269 -0.89 9.35 -14.54
C VAL A 269 -1.97 10.20 -13.91
N PHE A 270 -1.63 10.99 -12.89
CA PHE A 270 -2.60 11.85 -12.22
C PHE A 270 -2.05 13.22 -11.90
N GLU A 271 -2.96 14.19 -11.85
CA GLU A 271 -2.69 15.58 -11.46
C GLU A 271 -3.22 15.83 -10.04
N ARG A 272 -2.45 16.58 -9.29
CA ARG A 272 -2.89 17.27 -8.09
C ARG A 272 -2.84 18.76 -8.36
N GLU A 273 -3.91 19.48 -8.02
CA GLU A 273 -3.99 20.93 -8.28
C GLU A 273 -4.57 21.68 -7.08
N LYS A 274 -3.95 22.80 -6.72
CA LYS A 274 -4.46 23.72 -5.71
C LYS A 274 -4.00 25.15 -6.02
N ASN A 275 -4.94 26.09 -6.16
CA ASN A 275 -4.66 27.52 -6.36
C ASN A 275 -3.75 27.82 -7.57
N GLY A 276 -3.86 27.03 -8.63
CA GLY A 276 -3.04 27.16 -9.84
C GLY A 276 -1.69 26.44 -9.79
N GLU A 277 -1.25 25.99 -8.62
CA GLU A 277 -0.10 25.10 -8.50
C GLU A 277 -0.47 23.68 -8.88
N LYS A 278 0.40 23.01 -9.67
CA LYS A 278 0.15 21.66 -10.16
C LYS A 278 1.32 20.74 -9.91
N ILE A 279 0.99 19.52 -9.52
CA ILE A 279 1.91 18.37 -9.47
C ILE A 279 1.31 17.26 -10.32
N ILE A 280 2.12 16.69 -11.21
CA ILE A 280 1.77 15.53 -12.02
C ILE A 280 2.64 14.37 -11.57
N VAL A 281 2.02 13.22 -11.32
CA VAL A 281 2.67 11.97 -10.99
C VAL A 281 2.40 10.99 -12.12
N ALA A 282 3.44 10.44 -12.71
CA ALA A 282 3.37 9.42 -13.75
C ALA A 282 4.07 8.15 -13.26
N VAL A 283 3.35 7.04 -13.25
CA VAL A 283 3.83 5.73 -12.80
C VAL A 283 3.62 4.72 -13.90
N ASN A 284 4.68 4.01 -14.26
CA ASN A 284 4.60 2.83 -15.09
C ASN A 284 4.48 1.58 -14.23
N PHE A 285 3.81 0.56 -14.73
CA PHE A 285 3.74 -0.73 -14.05
C PHE A 285 4.87 -1.68 -14.50
N GLU A 286 4.64 -2.98 -14.49
CA GLU A 286 5.71 -3.99 -14.59
C GLU A 286 6.49 -3.99 -15.91
N LYS A 287 5.84 -3.63 -17.04
CA LYS A 287 6.49 -3.69 -18.36
C LYS A 287 7.00 -2.31 -18.77
N ALA A 288 8.16 -2.27 -19.43
CA ALA A 288 8.59 -1.05 -20.09
C ALA A 288 7.59 -0.66 -21.19
N ASN A 289 7.17 0.60 -21.21
CA ASN A 289 6.25 1.12 -22.24
C ASN A 289 6.44 2.63 -22.45
N SER A 290 5.74 3.17 -23.46
CA SER A 290 5.67 4.60 -23.73
C SER A 290 4.40 5.16 -23.14
N LEU A 291 4.54 6.04 -22.12
CA LEU A 291 3.41 6.70 -21.50
C LEU A 291 2.96 7.91 -22.34
N LYS A 292 1.65 8.05 -22.47
CA LYS A 292 1.06 9.29 -23.00
C LYS A 292 1.02 10.35 -21.89
N LEU A 293 2.10 11.09 -21.77
CA LEU A 293 2.15 12.23 -20.87
C LEU A 293 1.24 13.36 -21.35
N PRO A 294 0.68 14.18 -20.43
CA PRO A 294 -0.09 15.36 -20.81
C PRO A 294 0.71 16.27 -21.74
N SER A 295 0.11 16.74 -22.83
CA SER A 295 0.78 17.57 -23.84
C SER A 295 1.32 18.89 -23.29
N CYS A 296 0.78 19.38 -22.16
CA CYS A 296 1.28 20.56 -21.47
C CYS A 296 2.52 20.29 -20.61
N LEU A 297 2.92 19.03 -20.43
CA LEU A 297 4.05 18.63 -19.59
C LEU A 297 5.33 18.71 -20.43
N THR A 298 5.99 19.86 -20.39
CA THR A 298 7.26 20.13 -21.08
C THR A 298 8.28 20.72 -20.10
N GLY A 299 9.56 20.65 -20.44
CA GLY A 299 10.65 21.25 -19.65
C GLY A 299 10.56 22.78 -19.48
N GLU A 300 9.83 23.46 -20.35
CA GLU A 300 9.57 24.91 -20.22
C GLU A 300 8.55 25.21 -19.11
N ASN A 301 7.53 24.35 -18.96
CA ASN A 301 6.40 24.58 -18.07
C ASN A 301 6.48 23.79 -16.76
N PHE A 302 7.27 22.72 -16.73
CA PHE A 302 7.41 21.80 -15.59
C PHE A 302 8.87 21.53 -15.27
N GLU A 303 9.11 21.10 -14.04
CA GLU A 303 10.39 20.57 -13.58
C GLU A 303 10.18 19.17 -12.97
N LEU A 304 11.12 18.27 -13.18
CA LEU A 304 11.14 16.97 -12.50
C LEU A 304 11.59 17.16 -11.06
N LEU A 305 10.76 16.72 -10.11
CA LEU A 305 11.07 16.77 -8.67
C LEU A 305 11.65 15.46 -8.14
N LEU A 306 11.18 14.34 -8.69
CA LEU A 306 11.52 13.02 -8.18
C LEU A 306 11.39 11.97 -9.28
N CYS A 307 12.40 11.09 -9.36
CA CYS A 307 12.40 9.87 -10.16
C CYS A 307 13.08 8.76 -9.36
N ASN A 308 12.66 7.50 -9.55
CA ASN A 308 13.29 6.34 -8.92
C ASN A 308 14.34 5.66 -9.82
N TYR A 309 14.53 6.15 -11.04
CA TYR A 309 15.60 5.77 -11.93
C TYR A 309 16.64 6.88 -12.08
N ASP A 310 17.87 6.50 -12.37
CA ASP A 310 18.93 7.45 -12.65
C ASP A 310 18.95 7.81 -14.14
N GLU A 311 19.42 9.01 -14.44
CA GLU A 311 19.80 9.54 -15.76
C GLU A 311 18.93 9.12 -16.98
N LYS A 312 17.87 9.86 -17.22
CA LYS A 312 17.11 9.83 -18.47
C LYS A 312 16.68 11.24 -18.85
N ASP A 313 16.20 11.40 -20.10
CA ASP A 313 15.45 12.58 -20.48
C ASP A 313 14.19 12.67 -19.59
N ASP A 314 14.14 13.69 -18.77
CA ASP A 314 13.07 13.93 -17.79
C ASP A 314 11.66 13.90 -18.37
N PHE A 315 11.53 14.21 -19.68
CA PHE A 315 10.25 14.35 -20.38
C PHE A 315 10.03 13.29 -21.47
N ALA A 316 10.98 12.35 -21.65
CA ALA A 316 10.79 11.26 -22.59
C ALA A 316 9.57 10.40 -22.21
N PRO A 317 8.76 9.95 -23.17
CA PRO A 317 7.62 9.09 -22.91
C PRO A 317 8.00 7.65 -22.54
N ASP A 318 9.25 7.25 -22.79
CA ASP A 318 9.71 5.89 -22.51
C ASP A 318 9.99 5.71 -21.01
N PHE A 319 9.21 4.85 -20.41
CA PHE A 319 9.32 4.50 -18.99
C PHE A 319 9.82 3.06 -18.81
N ALA A 320 10.74 2.88 -17.89
CA ALA A 320 11.17 1.56 -17.44
C ALA A 320 10.09 0.88 -16.55
N PRO A 321 10.22 -0.42 -16.30
CA PRO A 321 9.34 -1.11 -15.37
C PRO A 321 9.35 -0.45 -13.98
N TYR A 322 8.17 -0.22 -13.41
CA TYR A 322 7.99 0.46 -12.11
C TYR A 322 8.70 1.82 -12.01
N GLU A 323 8.84 2.53 -13.13
CA GLU A 323 9.35 3.89 -13.09
C GLU A 323 8.28 4.86 -12.62
N ILE A 324 8.65 5.74 -11.68
CA ILE A 324 7.82 6.87 -11.25
C ILE A 324 8.56 8.18 -11.50
N ARG A 325 7.85 9.15 -12.06
CA ARG A 325 8.30 10.53 -12.19
C ARG A 325 7.26 11.49 -11.60
N VAL A 326 7.74 12.48 -10.85
CA VAL A 326 6.92 13.50 -10.22
C VAL A 326 7.34 14.86 -10.74
N TYR A 327 6.41 15.61 -11.31
CA TYR A 327 6.65 16.90 -11.93
C TYR A 327 5.89 18.01 -11.19
N ARG A 328 6.49 19.19 -11.11
CA ARG A 328 5.86 20.40 -10.59
C ARG A 328 5.78 21.44 -11.71
N LYS A 329 4.63 22.11 -11.84
CA LYS A 329 4.48 23.28 -12.70
C LYS A 329 5.38 24.41 -12.17
N ARG A 330 6.10 25.05 -13.08
CA ARG A 330 6.93 26.23 -12.81
C ARG A 330 6.10 27.50 -12.63
#